data_3ba2b3275a19dea6be16f60f8a630e4a
#
_entry.id   3ba2b3275a19dea6be16f60f8a630e4a
#
_cell.length_a   1.000
_cell.length_b   1.000
_cell.length_c   1.000
_cell.angle_alpha   90.00
_cell.angle_beta   90.00
_cell.angle_gamma   90.00
#
_symmetry.space_group_name_H-M   'P 1'
#
loop_
_entity.id
_entity.type
_entity.pdbx_description
1 polymer ?
#
loop_
_entity_poly.entity_id
_entity_poly.type
_entity_poly.pdbx_seq_one_letter_code
_entity_poly.pdbx_strand_id
1 'polypeptide(L)'
;MSDVQVSDHPEVERYEISVDGRRAGLAAYELEGDVIAFTHTEIDDAYEGQGLGSQLARAALDDARARGLKVKPLCPFIRGWIKRHEDYQDLVVPTT
;
A
#
# COMPACT_ATOMS: atom_id res chain seq x y z
N MET A 1 3.68 -12.13 20.75
CA MET A 1 3.19 -11.04 19.89
C MET A 1 3.94 -11.07 18.57
N SER A 2 3.22 -10.93 17.47
CA SER A 2 3.83 -10.90 16.15
C SER A 2 4.42 -9.53 15.86
N ASP A 3 5.59 -9.51 15.27
CA ASP A 3 6.24 -8.28 14.82
C ASP A 3 5.87 -8.04 13.36
N VAL A 4 5.02 -7.06 13.10
CA VAL A 4 4.55 -6.72 11.75
C VAL A 4 5.31 -5.50 11.27
N GLN A 5 5.94 -5.59 10.11
CA GLN A 5 6.70 -4.50 9.54
C GLN A 5 6.34 -4.30 8.07
N VAL A 6 6.30 -3.04 7.65
CA VAL A 6 6.12 -2.68 6.24
C VAL A 6 7.37 -1.95 5.78
N SER A 7 7.90 -2.34 4.64
CA SER A 7 9.09 -1.70 4.08
C SER A 7 8.91 -1.47 2.58
N ASP A 8 9.55 -0.40 2.09
CA ASP A 8 9.56 -0.08 0.67
C ASP A 8 10.77 -0.73 0.02
N HIS A 9 10.56 -1.37 -1.12
CA HIS A 9 11.61 -2.00 -1.92
C HIS A 9 11.59 -1.38 -3.33
N PRO A 10 12.15 -0.16 -3.47
CA PRO A 10 12.06 0.55 -4.76
C PRO A 10 12.76 -0.16 -5.91
N GLU A 11 13.75 -1.01 -5.64
CA GLU A 11 14.45 -1.78 -6.67
C GLU A 11 13.53 -2.76 -7.39
N VAL A 12 12.43 -3.17 -6.74
CA VAL A 12 11.42 -4.05 -7.34
C VAL A 12 10.03 -3.39 -7.34
N GLU A 13 9.99 -2.10 -7.05
CA GLU A 13 8.78 -1.27 -7.10
C GLU A 13 7.60 -1.86 -6.32
N ARG A 14 7.84 -2.15 -5.04
CA ARG A 14 6.75 -2.62 -4.19
C ARG A 14 7.03 -2.38 -2.71
N TYR A 15 5.95 -2.19 -1.95
CA TYR A 15 5.99 -2.30 -0.50
C TYR A 15 5.78 -3.76 -0.13
N GLU A 16 6.43 -4.20 0.94
CA GLU A 16 6.24 -5.55 1.47
C GLU A 16 5.85 -5.46 2.92
N ILE A 17 4.92 -6.33 3.33
CA ILE A 17 4.58 -6.50 4.73
C ILE A 17 5.10 -7.84 5.20
N SER A 18 5.76 -7.85 6.35
CA SER A 18 6.29 -9.09 6.92
C SER A 18 5.77 -9.29 8.33
N VAL A 19 5.68 -10.56 8.73
CA VAL A 19 5.29 -10.98 10.06
C VAL A 19 6.40 -11.85 10.59
N ASP A 20 7.03 -11.43 11.69
CA ASP A 20 8.16 -12.13 12.32
C ASP A 20 9.26 -12.47 11.30
N GLY A 21 9.55 -11.51 10.41
CA GLY A 21 10.62 -11.64 9.43
C GLY A 21 10.23 -12.39 8.16
N ARG A 22 9.00 -12.89 8.04
CA ARG A 22 8.53 -13.58 6.84
C ARG A 22 7.62 -12.68 6.04
N ARG A 23 7.84 -12.58 4.74
CA ARG A 23 6.96 -11.79 3.87
C ARG A 23 5.58 -12.40 3.84
N ALA A 24 4.58 -11.59 4.19
CA ALA A 24 3.18 -11.99 4.23
C ALA A 24 2.38 -11.39 3.09
N GLY A 25 2.91 -10.35 2.42
CA GLY A 25 2.20 -9.72 1.33
C GLY A 25 2.99 -8.61 0.68
N LEU A 26 2.43 -8.03 -0.36
CA LEU A 26 3.06 -6.93 -1.10
C LEU A 26 2.03 -6.00 -1.72
N ALA A 27 2.46 -4.77 -1.98
CA ALA A 27 1.70 -3.80 -2.76
C ALA A 27 2.62 -3.24 -3.83
N ALA A 28 2.40 -3.67 -5.07
CA ALA A 28 3.20 -3.23 -6.21
C ALA A 28 2.80 -1.84 -6.66
N TYR A 29 3.77 -1.07 -7.14
CA TYR A 29 3.50 0.29 -7.61
C TYR A 29 4.41 0.65 -8.79
N GLU A 30 4.07 1.76 -9.43
CA GLU A 30 4.93 2.41 -10.42
C GLU A 30 5.02 3.88 -10.04
N LEU A 31 6.23 4.46 -10.11
CA LEU A 31 6.43 5.88 -9.85
C LEU A 31 6.48 6.62 -11.17
N GLU A 32 5.70 7.70 -11.27
CA GLU A 32 5.69 8.60 -12.43
C GLU A 32 5.79 10.02 -11.90
N GLY A 33 7.00 10.55 -11.83
CA GLY A 33 7.23 11.89 -11.26
C GLY A 33 6.84 11.90 -9.79
N ASP A 34 5.86 12.73 -9.43
CA ASP A 34 5.36 12.85 -8.06
C ASP A 34 4.09 12.04 -7.83
N VAL A 35 3.79 11.09 -8.71
CA VAL A 35 2.62 10.21 -8.59
C VAL A 35 3.08 8.77 -8.40
N ILE A 36 2.52 8.11 -7.39
CA ILE A 36 2.71 6.68 -7.17
C ILE A 36 1.42 5.95 -7.58
N ALA A 37 1.52 5.07 -8.56
CA ALA A 37 0.39 4.28 -9.04
C ALA A 37 0.44 2.89 -8.40
N PHE A 38 -0.50 2.58 -7.52
CA PHE A 38 -0.60 1.24 -6.93
C PHE A 38 -1.34 0.34 -7.91
N THR A 39 -0.68 -0.73 -8.34
CA THR A 39 -1.18 -1.59 -9.42
C THR A 39 -1.72 -2.92 -8.93
N HIS A 40 -1.18 -3.46 -7.85
CA HIS A 40 -1.55 -4.80 -7.41
C HIS A 40 -1.20 -4.99 -5.93
N THR A 41 -2.07 -5.71 -5.21
CA THR A 41 -1.85 -6.04 -3.81
C THR A 41 -2.12 -7.53 -3.60
N GLU A 42 -1.24 -8.20 -2.87
CA GLU A 42 -1.40 -9.61 -2.52
C GLU A 42 -1.10 -9.81 -1.05
N ILE A 43 -1.88 -10.67 -0.41
CA ILE A 43 -1.59 -11.19 0.94
C ILE A 43 -1.58 -12.71 0.84
N ASP A 44 -0.55 -13.35 1.39
CA ASP A 44 -0.43 -14.80 1.41
C ASP A 44 -1.64 -15.42 2.12
N ASP A 45 -2.15 -16.52 1.56
CA ASP A 45 -3.30 -17.22 2.12
C ASP A 45 -3.10 -17.61 3.59
N ALA A 46 -1.86 -17.94 3.98
CA ALA A 46 -1.55 -18.27 5.36
C ALA A 46 -1.81 -17.13 6.35
N TYR A 47 -1.88 -15.91 5.85
CA TYR A 47 -2.04 -14.70 6.68
C TYR A 47 -3.37 -14.00 6.45
N GLU A 48 -4.26 -14.57 5.65
CA GLU A 48 -5.57 -13.96 5.40
C GLU A 48 -6.38 -13.85 6.69
N GLY A 49 -7.22 -12.83 6.76
CA GLY A 49 -8.11 -12.63 7.89
C GLY A 49 -7.46 -11.96 9.11
N GLN A 50 -6.20 -11.53 8.98
CA GLN A 50 -5.47 -10.89 10.09
C GLN A 50 -5.36 -9.38 9.96
N GLY A 51 -6.01 -8.78 8.95
CA GLY A 51 -5.99 -7.35 8.76
C GLY A 51 -4.68 -6.80 8.18
N LEU A 52 -3.82 -7.67 7.64
CA LEU A 52 -2.52 -7.25 7.12
C LEU A 52 -2.66 -6.38 5.87
N GLY A 53 -3.64 -6.65 5.03
CA GLY A 53 -3.89 -5.83 3.85
C GLY A 53 -4.17 -4.38 4.21
N SER A 54 -4.97 -4.16 5.25
CA SER A 54 -5.28 -2.82 5.74
C SER A 54 -4.04 -2.14 6.33
N GLN A 55 -3.22 -2.88 7.08
CA GLN A 55 -1.98 -2.33 7.63
C GLN A 55 -1.01 -1.96 6.52
N LEU A 56 -0.91 -2.79 5.49
CA LEU A 56 -0.04 -2.54 4.33
C LEU A 56 -0.51 -1.29 3.58
N ALA A 57 -1.82 -1.18 3.32
CA ALA A 57 -2.39 -0.02 2.63
C ALA A 57 -2.12 1.27 3.41
N ARG A 58 -2.38 1.26 4.71
CA ARG A 58 -2.17 2.44 5.56
C ARG A 58 -0.70 2.87 5.55
N ALA A 59 0.21 1.92 5.73
CA ALA A 59 1.64 2.24 5.79
C ALA A 59 2.15 2.77 4.44
N ALA A 60 1.72 2.15 3.34
CA ALA A 60 2.13 2.60 2.01
C ALA A 60 1.60 4.00 1.70
N LEU A 61 0.36 4.29 2.06
CA LEU A 61 -0.24 5.60 1.83
C LEU A 61 0.35 6.66 2.75
N ASP A 62 0.65 6.32 4.01
CA ASP A 62 1.32 7.24 4.92
C ASP A 62 2.71 7.60 4.40
N ASP A 63 3.44 6.63 3.84
CA ASP A 63 4.75 6.89 3.26
C ASP A 63 4.64 7.78 2.02
N ALA A 64 3.65 7.54 1.18
CA ALA A 64 3.40 8.40 0.01
C ALA A 64 3.13 9.84 0.45
N ARG A 65 2.33 10.03 1.51
CA ARG A 65 2.05 11.36 2.05
C ARG A 65 3.33 12.03 2.58
N ALA A 66 4.14 11.28 3.32
CA ALA A 66 5.38 11.80 3.88
C ALA A 66 6.36 12.24 2.80
N ARG A 67 6.31 11.59 1.64
CA ARG A 67 7.20 11.87 0.50
C ARG A 67 6.62 12.91 -0.46
N GLY A 68 5.44 13.44 -0.17
CA GLY A 68 4.80 14.44 -1.02
C GLY A 68 4.25 13.87 -2.34
N LEU A 69 4.01 12.56 -2.40
CA LEU A 69 3.49 11.92 -3.59
C LEU A 69 1.96 11.97 -3.64
N LYS A 70 1.43 12.04 -4.85
CA LYS A 70 0.00 11.81 -5.09
C LYS A 70 -0.19 10.34 -5.45
N VAL A 71 -1.40 9.84 -5.25
CA VAL A 71 -1.71 8.42 -5.40
C VAL A 71 -2.68 8.19 -6.54
N LYS A 72 -2.34 7.26 -7.42
CA LYS A 72 -3.22 6.78 -8.48
C LYS A 72 -3.61 5.34 -8.13
N PRO A 73 -4.80 5.12 -7.53
CA PRO A 73 -5.15 3.79 -7.02
C PRO A 73 -5.77 2.91 -8.13
N LEU A 74 -4.92 2.30 -8.94
CA LEU A 74 -5.36 1.37 -9.99
C LEU A 74 -5.75 0.02 -9.41
N CYS A 75 -5.15 -0.35 -8.29
CA CYS A 75 -5.46 -1.58 -7.59
C CYS A 75 -6.83 -1.50 -6.92
N PRO A 76 -7.76 -2.42 -7.20
CA PRO A 76 -9.10 -2.36 -6.59
C PRO A 76 -9.08 -2.39 -5.07
N PHE A 77 -8.14 -3.12 -4.47
CA PHE A 77 -8.04 -3.20 -3.01
C PHE A 77 -7.69 -1.84 -2.41
N ILE A 78 -6.64 -1.18 -2.93
CA ILE A 78 -6.21 0.12 -2.44
C ILE A 78 -7.31 1.16 -2.70
N ARG A 79 -7.92 1.12 -3.88
CA ARG A 79 -9.01 2.05 -4.21
C ARG A 79 -10.18 1.93 -3.25
N GLY A 80 -10.59 0.70 -2.95
CA GLY A 80 -11.68 0.46 -2.02
C GLY A 80 -11.32 0.85 -0.59
N TRP A 81 -10.07 0.62 -0.21
CA TRP A 81 -9.57 1.01 1.10
C TRP A 81 -9.66 2.53 1.29
N ILE A 82 -9.21 3.30 0.29
CA ILE A 82 -9.26 4.77 0.33
C ILE A 82 -10.69 5.26 0.42
N LYS A 83 -11.63 4.63 -0.28
CA LYS A 83 -13.05 5.02 -0.21
C LYS A 83 -13.61 4.90 1.21
N ARG A 84 -13.10 3.98 1.99
CA ARG A 84 -13.54 3.78 3.37
C ARG A 84 -12.76 4.60 4.40
N HIS A 85 -11.74 5.35 3.95
CA HIS A 85 -10.87 6.11 4.86
C HIS A 85 -10.73 7.53 4.32
N GLU A 86 -11.60 8.43 4.77
CA GLU A 86 -11.69 9.80 4.26
C GLU A 86 -10.38 10.58 4.39
N ASP A 87 -9.60 10.32 5.43
CA ASP A 87 -8.33 11.01 5.68
C ASP A 87 -7.28 10.76 4.59
N TYR A 88 -7.52 9.81 3.70
CA TYR A 88 -6.58 9.48 2.62
C TYR A 88 -7.08 9.90 1.24
N GLN A 89 -8.31 10.41 1.15
CA GLN A 89 -8.89 10.77 -0.14
C GLN A 89 -8.22 11.97 -0.80
N ASP A 90 -7.64 12.85 0.01
CA ASP A 90 -6.90 14.01 -0.50
C ASP A 90 -5.60 13.62 -1.23
N LEU A 91 -5.09 12.40 -1.02
CA LEU A 91 -3.91 11.92 -1.71
C LEU A 91 -4.16 11.55 -3.16
N VAL A 92 -5.41 11.21 -3.50
CA VAL A 92 -5.74 10.69 -4.82
C VAL A 92 -5.64 11.78 -5.87
N VAL A 93 -4.95 11.47 -7.00
CA VAL A 93 -4.88 12.41 -8.11
C VAL A 93 -6.28 12.67 -8.67
N PRO A 94 -6.58 13.93 -9.05
CA PRO A 94 -7.87 14.21 -9.67
C PRO A 94 -8.01 13.41 -10.96
N THR A 95 -9.17 12.78 -11.13
CA THR A 95 -9.52 12.13 -12.38
C THR A 95 -10.39 13.09 -13.18
N THR A 96 -9.95 13.41 -14.37
CA THR A 96 -10.73 14.25 -15.27
C THR A 96 -11.31 13.43 -16.38
#